data_8433a5d5c997411baa1781269b72ed36
#
_entry.id   8433a5d5c997411baa1781269b72ed36
#
_cell.length_a   1.000
_cell.length_b   1.000
_cell.length_c   1.000
_cell.angle_alpha   90.00
_cell.angle_beta   90.00
_cell.angle_gamma   90.00
#
_symmetry.space_group_name_H-M   'P 1'
#
loop_
_entity.id
_entity.type
_entity.pdbx_description
1 polymer ?
#
loop_
_entity_poly.entity_id
_entity_poly.type
_entity_poly.pdbx_seq_one_letter_code
_entity_poly.pdbx_strand_id
1 'polypeptide(L)'
;MFLKNFTVNNKTALVTGSGKGIGKACALALAEAGANVIILSRTEKDLLIVQNKIKKLKKKCSYYVCDVTNLKEIKKIFSEINKLDILVNNAGTNRPEYFTKIKRKDMSEVVDLNIKASFDIAQLATKVTVSYTHLTLPTSVTV
;
A
#
# COMPACT_ATOMS: atom_id res chain seq x y z
N MET A 1 20.13 -7.13 -8.97
CA MET A 1 19.09 -6.10 -9.29
C MET A 1 18.80 -6.17 -10.78
N PHE A 2 17.60 -6.53 -11.15
CA PHE A 2 17.20 -6.73 -12.56
C PHE A 2 17.20 -5.45 -13.41
N LEU A 3 17.08 -4.28 -12.78
CA LEU A 3 16.87 -3.01 -13.48
C LEU A 3 17.79 -1.94 -12.89
N LYS A 4 19.09 -1.97 -13.24
CA LYS A 4 20.10 -1.01 -12.76
C LYS A 4 19.73 0.48 -13.00
N ASN A 5 18.86 0.75 -13.95
CA ASN A 5 18.46 2.11 -14.34
C ASN A 5 17.15 2.58 -13.66
N PHE A 6 16.46 1.71 -12.93
CA PHE A 6 15.23 2.05 -12.23
C PHE A 6 15.50 2.15 -10.74
N THR A 7 15.88 3.32 -10.28
CA THR A 7 16.12 3.59 -8.87
C THR A 7 15.07 4.53 -8.33
N VAL A 8 14.63 4.27 -7.11
CA VAL A 8 13.70 5.11 -6.34
C VAL A 8 14.36 5.59 -5.04
N ASN A 9 15.62 5.95 -5.13
CA ASN A 9 16.41 6.42 -3.99
C ASN A 9 15.72 7.61 -3.31
N ASN A 10 15.73 7.60 -1.96
CA ASN A 10 15.13 8.64 -1.10
C ASN A 10 13.61 8.83 -1.29
N LYS A 11 12.95 7.91 -2.00
CA LYS A 11 11.49 7.85 -2.08
C LYS A 11 10.93 7.09 -0.90
N THR A 12 9.72 7.45 -0.49
CA THR A 12 8.95 6.73 0.53
C THR A 12 7.80 6.01 -0.16
N ALA A 13 7.76 4.69 0.01
CA ALA A 13 6.73 3.84 -0.58
C ALA A 13 5.85 3.22 0.51
N LEU A 14 4.54 3.20 0.30
CA LEU A 14 3.58 2.49 1.15
C LEU A 14 3.00 1.31 0.37
N VAL A 15 3.02 0.13 0.98
CA VAL A 15 2.49 -1.11 0.39
C VAL A 15 1.46 -1.72 1.33
N THR A 16 0.21 -1.85 0.87
CA THR A 16 -0.85 -2.53 1.62
C THR A 16 -0.86 -4.03 1.35
N GLY A 17 -1.27 -4.84 2.32
CA GLY A 17 -1.25 -6.30 2.18
C GLY A 17 0.16 -6.88 2.02
N SER A 18 1.16 -6.24 2.61
CA SER A 18 2.58 -6.49 2.37
C SER A 18 3.19 -7.63 3.20
N GLY A 19 2.39 -8.32 4.01
CA GLY A 19 2.90 -9.42 4.83
C GLY A 19 3.28 -10.67 4.04
N LYS A 20 2.59 -10.94 2.92
CA LYS A 20 2.73 -12.16 2.11
C LYS A 20 2.58 -11.87 0.61
N GLY A 21 2.87 -12.89 -0.20
CA GLY A 21 2.57 -12.90 -1.64
C GLY A 21 3.13 -11.71 -2.41
N ILE A 22 2.31 -11.15 -3.28
CA ILE A 22 2.67 -10.06 -4.20
C ILE A 22 3.06 -8.79 -3.42
N GLY A 23 2.29 -8.40 -2.40
CA GLY A 23 2.59 -7.21 -1.60
C GLY A 23 3.96 -7.27 -0.91
N LYS A 24 4.33 -8.45 -0.37
CA LYS A 24 5.67 -8.68 0.18
C LYS A 24 6.74 -8.55 -0.92
N ALA A 25 6.53 -9.12 -2.09
CA ALA A 25 7.47 -9.03 -3.21
C ALA A 25 7.64 -7.56 -3.66
N CYS A 26 6.55 -6.80 -3.78
CA CYS A 26 6.59 -5.37 -4.09
C CYS A 26 7.38 -4.57 -3.05
N ALA A 27 7.13 -4.82 -1.75
CA ALA A 27 7.84 -4.12 -0.67
C ALA A 27 9.36 -4.37 -0.72
N LEU A 28 9.77 -5.61 -0.96
CA LEU A 28 11.18 -5.97 -1.10
C LEU A 28 11.81 -5.36 -2.35
N ALA A 29 11.14 -5.42 -3.49
CA ALA A 29 11.63 -4.85 -4.74
C ALA A 29 11.81 -3.33 -4.65
N LEU A 30 10.87 -2.61 -4.02
CA LEU A 30 10.97 -1.18 -3.77
C LEU A 30 12.16 -0.85 -2.86
N ALA A 31 12.38 -1.64 -1.82
CA ALA A 31 13.53 -1.49 -0.93
C ALA A 31 14.85 -1.76 -1.66
N GLU A 32 14.93 -2.79 -2.51
CA GLU A 32 16.08 -3.07 -3.35
C GLU A 32 16.36 -1.95 -4.36
N ALA A 33 15.30 -1.33 -4.90
CA ALA A 33 15.40 -0.18 -5.78
C ALA A 33 15.77 1.14 -5.06
N GLY A 34 15.84 1.13 -3.73
CA GLY A 34 16.35 2.27 -2.95
C GLY A 34 15.34 3.00 -2.09
N ALA A 35 14.06 2.64 -2.11
CA ALA A 35 13.03 3.30 -1.31
C ALA A 35 13.13 2.99 0.19
N ASN A 36 12.63 3.93 0.99
CA ASN A 36 12.17 3.64 2.34
C ASN A 36 10.74 3.09 2.24
N VAL A 37 10.41 2.04 2.99
CA VAL A 37 9.14 1.34 2.80
C VAL A 37 8.30 1.34 4.06
N ILE A 38 7.02 1.66 3.90
CA ILE A 38 5.99 1.52 4.92
C ILE A 38 5.14 0.32 4.52
N ILE A 39 5.01 -0.65 5.41
CA ILE A 39 4.30 -1.91 5.15
C ILE A 39 3.09 -2.06 6.07
N LEU A 40 1.94 -2.45 5.50
CA LEU A 40 0.69 -2.66 6.21
C LEU A 40 0.14 -4.06 5.99
N SER A 41 -0.23 -4.74 7.06
CA SER A 41 -1.07 -5.94 7.01
C SER A 41 -1.72 -6.22 8.37
N ARG A 42 -2.62 -7.22 8.41
CA ARG A 42 -3.30 -7.62 9.65
C ARG A 42 -2.46 -8.50 10.57
N THR A 43 -1.37 -9.08 10.07
CA THR A 43 -0.58 -10.07 10.80
C THR A 43 0.81 -9.52 11.10
N GLU A 44 1.05 -9.18 12.36
CA GLU A 44 2.33 -8.61 12.81
C GLU A 44 3.52 -9.51 12.52
N LYS A 45 3.40 -10.82 12.80
CA LYS A 45 4.46 -11.80 12.55
C LYS A 45 4.98 -11.75 11.10
N ASP A 46 4.09 -11.62 10.13
CA ASP A 46 4.45 -11.55 8.72
C ASP A 46 5.16 -10.22 8.40
N LEU A 47 4.68 -9.11 8.98
CA LEU A 47 5.30 -7.79 8.81
C LEU A 47 6.71 -7.74 9.38
N LEU A 48 6.95 -8.32 10.56
CA LEU A 48 8.27 -8.41 11.17
C LEU A 48 9.27 -9.16 10.28
N ILE A 49 8.83 -10.25 9.65
CA ILE A 49 9.66 -11.00 8.69
C ILE A 49 10.06 -10.11 7.50
N VAL A 50 9.11 -9.37 6.95
CA VAL A 50 9.36 -8.46 5.81
C VAL A 50 10.25 -7.31 6.23
N GLN A 51 9.97 -6.67 7.37
CA GLN A 51 10.78 -5.57 7.91
C GLN A 51 12.23 -5.99 8.10
N ASN A 52 12.47 -7.16 8.69
CA ASN A 52 13.83 -7.66 8.91
C ASN A 52 14.58 -7.87 7.59
N LYS A 53 13.91 -8.34 6.54
CA LYS A 53 14.51 -8.47 5.20
C LYS A 53 14.87 -7.10 4.62
N ILE A 54 14.00 -6.10 4.73
CA ILE A 54 14.26 -4.74 4.24
C ILE A 54 15.40 -4.09 5.02
N LYS A 55 15.45 -4.26 6.35
CA LYS A 55 16.55 -3.75 7.17
C LYS A 55 17.92 -4.33 6.78
N LYS A 56 17.98 -5.61 6.36
CA LYS A 56 19.20 -6.22 5.82
C LYS A 56 19.70 -5.52 4.54
N LEU A 57 18.81 -4.90 3.78
CA LEU A 57 19.15 -4.08 2.62
C LEU A 57 19.61 -2.65 3.00
N LYS A 58 19.79 -2.36 4.30
CA LYS A 58 20.15 -1.05 4.85
C LYS A 58 19.14 0.06 4.48
N LYS A 59 17.86 -0.30 4.33
CA LYS A 59 16.75 0.62 4.07
C LYS A 59 15.84 0.77 5.28
N LYS A 60 15.22 1.96 5.43
CA LYS A 60 14.24 2.21 6.49
C LYS A 60 12.95 1.47 6.17
N CYS A 61 12.40 0.81 7.17
CA CYS A 61 11.11 0.13 7.06
C CYS A 61 10.30 0.34 8.33
N SER A 62 9.16 0.99 8.20
CA SER A 62 8.14 1.08 9.24
C SER A 62 7.02 0.10 8.92
N TYR A 63 6.36 -0.45 9.94
CA TYR A 63 5.20 -1.30 9.73
C TYR A 63 4.03 -0.88 10.62
N TYR A 64 2.82 -1.14 10.14
CA TYR A 64 1.59 -0.95 10.90
C TYR A 64 0.71 -2.19 10.78
N VAL A 65 0.28 -2.69 11.93
CA VAL A 65 -0.71 -3.77 11.99
C VAL A 65 -2.08 -3.12 11.90
N CYS A 66 -2.79 -3.39 10.80
CA CYS A 66 -4.04 -2.71 10.52
C CYS A 66 -4.91 -3.54 9.55
N ASP A 67 -6.21 -3.49 9.74
CA ASP A 67 -7.17 -3.85 8.71
C ASP A 67 -7.46 -2.62 7.85
N VAL A 68 -7.13 -2.70 6.57
CA VAL A 68 -7.28 -1.56 5.64
C VAL A 68 -8.75 -1.15 5.43
N THR A 69 -9.72 -1.97 5.82
CA THR A 69 -11.15 -1.62 5.82
C THR A 69 -11.54 -0.74 7.00
N ASN A 70 -10.68 -0.65 8.02
CA ASN A 70 -10.88 0.23 9.16
C ASN A 70 -10.39 1.66 8.83
N LEU A 71 -11.25 2.45 8.23
CA LEU A 71 -10.93 3.81 7.81
C LEU A 71 -10.41 4.70 8.96
N LYS A 72 -10.87 4.47 10.21
CA LYS A 72 -10.40 5.25 11.36
C LYS A 72 -8.92 4.99 11.67
N GLU A 73 -8.52 3.72 11.65
CA GLU A 73 -7.12 3.33 11.84
C GLU A 73 -6.24 3.83 10.70
N ILE A 74 -6.71 3.68 9.46
CA ILE A 74 -5.98 4.16 8.29
C ILE A 74 -5.77 5.67 8.35
N LYS A 75 -6.78 6.47 8.70
CA LYS A 75 -6.63 7.92 8.90
C LYS A 75 -5.57 8.26 9.94
N LYS A 76 -5.54 7.51 11.07
CA LYS A 76 -4.53 7.70 12.11
C LYS A 76 -3.13 7.40 11.56
N ILE A 77 -2.93 6.29 10.86
CA ILE A 77 -1.64 5.94 10.25
C ILE A 77 -1.19 7.04 9.28
N PHE A 78 -2.08 7.52 8.41
CA PHE A 78 -1.75 8.57 7.46
C PHE A 78 -1.41 9.91 8.12
N SER A 79 -1.94 10.20 9.31
CA SER A 79 -1.56 11.41 10.07
C SER A 79 -0.12 11.38 10.60
N GLU A 80 0.49 10.19 10.66
CA GLU A 80 1.89 10.00 11.09
C GLU A 80 2.87 9.99 9.89
N ILE A 81 2.36 9.91 8.66
CA ILE A 81 3.17 9.87 7.45
C ILE A 81 3.42 11.29 6.93
N ASN A 82 4.66 11.77 7.08
CA ASN A 82 5.04 13.10 6.63
C ASN A 82 5.33 13.21 5.12
N LYS A 83 5.72 12.09 4.50
CA LYS A 83 6.09 12.04 3.08
C LYS A 83 5.70 10.71 2.49
N LEU A 84 5.04 10.74 1.35
CA LEU A 84 4.70 9.57 0.55
C LEU A 84 4.90 9.88 -0.93
N ASP A 85 5.70 9.10 -1.61
CA ASP A 85 6.00 9.25 -3.04
C ASP A 85 5.36 8.14 -3.88
N ILE A 86 5.20 6.94 -3.30
CA ILE A 86 4.72 5.75 -4.00
C ILE A 86 3.68 5.04 -3.15
N LEU A 87 2.53 4.73 -3.74
CA LEU A 87 1.50 3.89 -3.14
C LEU A 87 1.32 2.61 -3.95
N VAL A 88 1.36 1.46 -3.27
CA VAL A 88 0.98 0.16 -3.83
C VAL A 88 -0.26 -0.35 -3.10
N ASN A 89 -1.42 -0.14 -3.69
CA ASN A 89 -2.70 -0.68 -3.22
C ASN A 89 -2.80 -2.15 -3.63
N ASN A 90 -2.25 -3.04 -2.78
CA ASN A 90 -2.22 -4.48 -3.04
C ASN A 90 -3.14 -5.28 -2.11
N ALA A 91 -3.55 -4.73 -0.96
CA ALA A 91 -4.48 -5.44 -0.09
C ALA A 91 -5.76 -5.78 -0.84
N GLY A 92 -6.09 -7.05 -0.84
CA GLY A 92 -7.26 -7.55 -1.55
C GLY A 92 -7.60 -8.97 -1.11
N THR A 93 -8.81 -9.42 -1.42
CA THR A 93 -9.27 -10.77 -1.18
C THR A 93 -10.13 -11.25 -2.33
N ASN A 94 -10.28 -12.56 -2.42
CA ASN A 94 -11.22 -13.21 -3.31
C ASN A 94 -12.01 -14.26 -2.52
N ARG A 95 -13.27 -14.46 -2.89
CA ARG A 95 -14.18 -15.47 -2.35
C ARG A 95 -14.73 -16.28 -3.53
N PRO A 96 -13.91 -17.21 -4.09
CA PRO A 96 -14.36 -17.99 -5.25
C PRO A 96 -15.53 -18.89 -4.86
N GLU A 97 -16.65 -18.73 -5.56
CA GLU A 97 -17.85 -19.52 -5.40
C GLU A 97 -18.65 -19.50 -6.71
N TYR A 98 -19.48 -20.51 -6.95
CA TYR A 98 -20.44 -20.49 -8.07
C TYR A 98 -21.38 -19.29 -7.92
N PHE A 99 -21.65 -18.59 -9.01
CA PHE A 99 -22.44 -17.35 -9.00
C PHE A 99 -23.76 -17.48 -8.23
N THR A 100 -24.46 -18.60 -8.41
CA THR A 100 -25.73 -18.88 -7.74
C THR A 100 -25.63 -19.12 -6.23
N LYS A 101 -24.41 -19.29 -5.70
CA LYS A 101 -24.16 -19.59 -4.28
C LYS A 101 -23.46 -18.44 -3.56
N ILE A 102 -23.08 -17.39 -4.25
CA ILE A 102 -22.42 -16.21 -3.65
C ILE A 102 -23.35 -15.60 -2.62
N LYS A 103 -22.89 -15.52 -1.38
CA LYS A 103 -23.59 -14.83 -0.32
C LYS A 103 -23.37 -13.33 -0.42
N ARG A 104 -24.41 -12.54 -0.19
CA ARG A 104 -24.32 -11.08 -0.21
C ARG A 104 -23.24 -10.54 0.76
N LYS A 105 -23.05 -11.21 1.90
CA LYS A 105 -21.98 -10.87 2.85
C LYS A 105 -20.59 -11.01 2.23
N ASP A 106 -20.32 -12.12 1.54
CA ASP A 106 -19.03 -12.38 0.90
C ASP A 106 -18.74 -11.35 -0.21
N MET A 107 -19.76 -11.01 -0.99
CA MET A 107 -19.68 -9.95 -1.99
C MET A 107 -19.37 -8.60 -1.34
N SER A 108 -20.06 -8.25 -0.23
CA SER A 108 -19.79 -7.00 0.47
C SER A 108 -18.35 -6.93 0.99
N GLU A 109 -17.83 -8.01 1.60
CA GLU A 109 -16.45 -8.07 2.08
C GLU A 109 -15.43 -7.85 0.94
N VAL A 110 -15.68 -8.43 -0.22
CA VAL A 110 -14.82 -8.25 -1.41
C VAL A 110 -14.86 -6.79 -1.89
N VAL A 111 -16.04 -6.19 -1.97
CA VAL A 111 -16.21 -4.78 -2.37
C VAL A 111 -15.57 -3.83 -1.35
N ASP A 112 -15.79 -4.06 -0.06
CA ASP A 112 -15.24 -3.22 1.00
C ASP A 112 -13.71 -3.23 0.97
N LEU A 113 -13.09 -4.39 0.80
CA LEU A 113 -11.64 -4.52 0.79
C LEU A 113 -11.01 -4.10 -0.55
N ASN A 114 -11.52 -4.60 -1.67
CA ASN A 114 -10.85 -4.41 -2.96
C ASN A 114 -11.15 -3.04 -3.58
N ILE A 115 -12.29 -2.44 -3.25
CA ILE A 115 -12.75 -1.19 -3.87
C ILE A 115 -12.72 -0.04 -2.86
N LYS A 116 -13.52 -0.11 -1.78
CA LYS A 116 -13.67 1.02 -0.86
C LYS A 116 -12.37 1.33 -0.11
N ALA A 117 -11.73 0.31 0.48
CA ALA A 117 -10.47 0.51 1.19
C ALA A 117 -9.38 1.05 0.26
N SER A 118 -9.27 0.52 -0.95
CA SER A 118 -8.30 1.01 -1.95
C SER A 118 -8.56 2.45 -2.35
N PHE A 119 -9.83 2.85 -2.51
CA PHE A 119 -10.23 4.23 -2.79
C PHE A 119 -9.87 5.16 -1.62
N ASP A 120 -10.22 4.80 -0.40
CA ASP A 120 -9.94 5.60 0.80
C ASP A 120 -8.45 5.83 0.99
N ILE A 121 -7.66 4.77 0.82
CA ILE A 121 -6.20 4.83 0.93
C ILE A 121 -5.60 5.72 -0.17
N ALA A 122 -6.07 5.58 -1.42
CA ALA A 122 -5.60 6.42 -2.52
C ALA A 122 -5.93 7.90 -2.27
N GLN A 123 -7.12 8.20 -1.76
CA GLN A 123 -7.51 9.57 -1.42
C GLN A 123 -6.64 10.16 -0.30
N LEU A 124 -6.35 9.38 0.74
CA LEU A 124 -5.47 9.82 1.83
C LEU A 124 -4.02 9.99 1.35
N ALA A 125 -3.53 9.06 0.54
CA ALA A 125 -2.20 9.14 -0.04
C ALA A 125 -2.03 10.40 -0.89
N THR A 126 -3.01 10.72 -1.71
CA THR A 126 -3.00 11.94 -2.54
C THR A 126 -2.86 13.21 -1.67
N LYS A 127 -3.55 13.28 -0.53
CA LYS A 127 -3.45 14.43 0.38
C LYS A 127 -2.02 14.61 0.93
N VAL A 128 -1.36 13.52 1.31
CA VAL A 128 0.03 13.56 1.79
C VAL A 128 1.00 13.92 0.66
N THR A 129 0.78 13.38 -0.53
CA THR A 129 1.63 13.62 -1.71
C THR A 129 1.49 15.07 -2.21
N VAL A 130 0.28 15.60 -2.27
CA VAL A 130 -0.01 16.98 -2.76
C VAL A 130 0.52 18.04 -1.81
N SER A 131 0.50 17.81 -0.52
CA SER A 131 1.13 18.72 0.46
C SER A 131 2.63 18.90 0.22
N TYR A 132 3.24 18.02 -0.56
CA TYR A 132 4.68 17.99 -0.82
C TYR A 132 5.08 18.30 -2.26
N THR A 133 4.19 18.05 -3.23
CA THR A 133 4.43 18.30 -4.66
C THR A 133 3.16 18.85 -5.29
N HIS A 134 3.29 19.89 -6.15
CA HIS A 134 2.21 20.32 -7.01
C HIS A 134 1.84 19.18 -7.97
N LEU A 135 0.74 18.51 -7.73
CA LEU A 135 0.11 17.61 -8.68
C LEU A 135 -0.49 18.49 -9.79
N THR A 136 0.28 18.71 -10.82
CA THR A 136 -0.30 19.14 -12.09
C THR A 136 -0.91 17.92 -12.75
N LEU A 137 -2.18 17.66 -12.44
CA LEU A 137 -3.00 16.87 -13.35
C LEU A 137 -3.11 17.69 -14.63
N PRO A 138 -2.84 17.14 -15.82
CA PRO A 138 -3.16 17.82 -17.06
C PRO A 138 -4.67 17.85 -17.21
N THR A 139 -5.32 18.83 -16.59
CA THR A 139 -6.70 19.18 -16.84
C THR A 139 -6.73 20.31 -17.85
N SER A 140 -6.37 20.04 -19.07
CA SER A 140 -6.76 20.84 -20.20
C SER A 140 -7.41 19.95 -21.24
N VAL A 141 -8.65 19.55 -20.98
CA VAL A 141 -9.58 19.35 -22.07
C VAL A 141 -10.22 20.72 -22.30
N THR A 142 -9.62 21.52 -23.13
CA THR A 142 -10.33 22.64 -23.77
C THR A 142 -11.15 22.01 -24.88
N VAL A 143 -12.46 22.06 -24.76
CA VAL A 143 -13.39 21.85 -25.84
C VAL A 143 -13.40 23.11 -26.70
#